data_ce10e27287833ac16982495255ec4b02
#
_entry.id   ce10e27287833ac16982495255ec4b02
#
_cell.length_a   1.000
_cell.length_b   1.000
_cell.length_c   1.000
_cell.angle_alpha   90.00
_cell.angle_beta   90.00
_cell.angle_gamma   90.00
#
_symmetry.space_group_name_H-M   'P 1'
#
loop_
_entity.id
_entity.type
_entity.pdbx_description
1 polymer ?
#
loop_
_entity_poly.entity_id
_entity_poly.type
_entity_poly.pdbx_seq_one_letter_code
_entity_poly.pdbx_strand_id
1 'polypeptide(L)'
;MSLLKINDLKCHYLTDIDTVKAVDGISFEIEEGEILGIVGESGSGKTTVALGIMGLLPENTAVSGEILYRNEVISSLPEPEMDRFRWKDIAIVFQNGLEVMNPVLKVGVQVTEPMIKHLDISPEKARSKCADLFRTVGLDPKWMDSYPHQLSGGMRQRVLLAMALSCDPKLLVLDEVTSALDAFTRKEIRDLLVDLQKNGYTMLVISHDITFVSSVASRIAVMYSGEVIETGPVRDILVSPLHPYTRGLVHSTPDIFVYKDLWGIPGDVPAGDEFEGCPFSPRCTQRIDICNKTSPVLVPAGEGREIACHRGGIAGLLAAKNLNFSYRLPDGEYLQAVNNVNLEVMEGEVLAIVGQTGSGKSTLAHILADVIRPECGDVLFMGGNVFGGNYGSRFNGIQIVFQDPFSSTSNRFTVLDAIKEPLYINKIGSNGDRLQMVKSALELVRLPSNDNFLRKYCGELSGGQRQRVALARAMVMEPKLLIADEITSALDVSTSANILRLLKGLQNRRGFAMIYISHDLSLTLKIADRIAVMNSGRIIEIGNSHDVMLSPSDEYTKRLVGSRIGLCCHTH
;
A
#
# COMPACT_ATOMS: atom_id res chain seq x y z
N MET A 1 -17.75 -24.74 -1.79
CA MET A 1 -16.97 -25.66 -2.64
C MET A 1 -16.15 -24.84 -3.61
N SER A 2 -14.86 -25.19 -3.74
CA SER A 2 -13.99 -24.47 -4.68
C SER A 2 -14.48 -24.68 -6.12
N LEU A 3 -14.79 -23.61 -6.83
CA LEU A 3 -15.21 -23.63 -8.23
C LEU A 3 -13.99 -23.68 -9.16
N LEU A 4 -12.98 -22.84 -8.87
CA LEU A 4 -11.72 -22.78 -9.58
C LEU A 4 -10.58 -22.94 -8.57
N LYS A 5 -9.60 -23.78 -8.90
CA LYS A 5 -8.37 -23.93 -8.12
C LYS A 5 -7.16 -23.90 -9.04
N ILE A 6 -6.18 -23.12 -8.68
CA ILE A 6 -4.91 -23.00 -9.38
C ILE A 6 -3.81 -23.49 -8.45
N ASN A 7 -2.97 -24.41 -8.92
CA ASN A 7 -1.87 -25.02 -8.17
C ASN A 7 -0.56 -24.81 -8.95
N ASP A 8 0.38 -24.06 -8.36
CA ASP A 8 1.73 -23.83 -8.89
C ASP A 8 1.76 -23.47 -10.39
N LEU A 9 0.84 -22.60 -10.83
CA LEU A 9 0.75 -22.20 -12.23
C LEU A 9 1.95 -21.35 -12.60
N LYS A 10 2.64 -21.75 -13.68
CA LYS A 10 3.72 -21.00 -14.33
C LYS A 10 3.39 -20.78 -15.78
N CYS A 11 3.56 -19.55 -16.25
CA CYS A 11 3.41 -19.17 -17.64
C CYS A 11 4.61 -18.32 -18.05
N HIS A 12 5.53 -18.93 -18.79
CA HIS A 12 6.78 -18.30 -19.21
C HIS A 12 6.76 -18.07 -20.72
N TYR A 13 6.83 -16.82 -21.17
CA TYR A 13 6.91 -16.48 -22.58
C TYR A 13 8.33 -16.69 -23.10
N LEU A 14 8.47 -17.56 -24.10
CA LEU A 14 9.74 -17.82 -24.76
C LEU A 14 9.92 -16.78 -25.89
N THR A 15 10.91 -15.91 -25.74
CA THR A 15 11.28 -14.93 -26.76
C THR A 15 12.58 -15.37 -27.44
N ASP A 16 12.93 -14.75 -28.55
CA ASP A 16 14.18 -15.08 -29.28
C ASP A 16 15.47 -14.77 -28.47
N ILE A 17 15.35 -13.96 -27.41
CA ILE A 17 16.50 -13.45 -26.64
C ILE A 17 16.47 -13.98 -25.21
N ASP A 18 15.28 -14.13 -24.61
CA ASP A 18 15.14 -14.42 -23.19
C ASP A 18 13.80 -15.12 -22.87
N THR A 19 13.66 -15.61 -21.64
CA THR A 19 12.39 -16.18 -21.11
C THR A 19 11.78 -15.21 -20.13
N VAL A 20 10.56 -14.72 -20.42
CA VAL A 20 9.84 -13.81 -19.52
C VAL A 20 8.90 -14.61 -18.63
N LYS A 21 9.18 -14.68 -17.34
CA LYS A 21 8.36 -15.35 -16.32
C LYS A 21 7.16 -14.47 -15.94
N ALA A 22 6.15 -14.45 -16.81
CA ALA A 22 4.98 -13.60 -16.59
C ALA A 22 4.12 -14.07 -15.40
N VAL A 23 4.07 -15.37 -15.15
CA VAL A 23 3.48 -15.99 -13.95
C VAL A 23 4.46 -17.07 -13.49
N ASP A 24 4.85 -17.07 -12.22
CA ASP A 24 5.86 -17.97 -11.67
C ASP A 24 5.44 -18.59 -10.33
N GLY A 25 4.62 -19.65 -10.39
CA GLY A 25 4.27 -20.46 -9.23
C GLY A 25 3.11 -19.93 -8.40
N ILE A 26 2.08 -19.36 -9.04
CA ILE A 26 0.90 -18.87 -8.31
C ILE A 26 -0.04 -20.01 -7.92
N SER A 27 -0.62 -19.90 -6.72
CA SER A 27 -1.66 -20.79 -6.22
C SER A 27 -2.74 -20.00 -5.53
N PHE A 28 -4.00 -20.26 -5.87
CA PHE A 28 -5.19 -19.71 -5.19
C PHE A 28 -6.44 -20.51 -5.58
N GLU A 29 -7.52 -20.26 -4.84
CA GLU A 29 -8.82 -20.86 -5.15
C GLU A 29 -9.94 -19.84 -5.07
N ILE A 30 -11.03 -20.11 -5.78
CA ILE A 30 -12.24 -19.28 -5.81
C ILE A 30 -13.43 -20.16 -5.44
N GLU A 31 -14.17 -19.78 -4.40
CA GLU A 31 -15.39 -20.47 -3.97
C GLU A 31 -16.59 -20.09 -4.86
N GLU A 32 -17.59 -20.98 -4.96
CA GLU A 32 -18.83 -20.66 -5.68
C GLU A 32 -19.53 -19.42 -5.06
N GLY A 33 -19.90 -18.45 -5.89
CA GLY A 33 -20.51 -17.18 -5.47
C GLY A 33 -19.53 -16.15 -4.90
N GLU A 34 -18.23 -16.44 -4.90
CA GLU A 34 -17.20 -15.52 -4.45
C GLU A 34 -16.80 -14.54 -5.57
N ILE A 35 -16.42 -13.32 -5.19
CA ILE A 35 -15.62 -12.41 -6.02
C ILE A 35 -14.21 -12.37 -5.45
N LEU A 36 -13.25 -12.96 -6.16
CA LEU A 36 -11.83 -12.80 -5.88
C LEU A 36 -11.25 -11.67 -6.73
N GLY A 37 -10.58 -10.72 -6.10
CA GLY A 37 -9.85 -9.65 -6.78
C GLY A 37 -8.37 -10.00 -6.96
N ILE A 38 -7.81 -9.75 -8.15
CA ILE A 38 -6.36 -9.77 -8.37
C ILE A 38 -5.91 -8.34 -8.67
N VAL A 39 -4.98 -7.82 -7.86
CA VAL A 39 -4.43 -6.47 -8.01
C VAL A 39 -2.91 -6.48 -8.10
N GLY A 40 -2.34 -5.44 -8.71
CA GLY A 40 -0.88 -5.26 -8.82
C GLY A 40 -0.50 -4.25 -9.89
N GLU A 41 0.77 -3.87 -9.96
CA GLU A 41 1.29 -2.96 -11.00
C GLU A 41 1.14 -3.56 -12.41
N SER A 42 1.19 -2.71 -13.45
CA SER A 42 1.22 -3.16 -14.85
C SER A 42 2.44 -4.08 -15.07
N GLY A 43 2.24 -5.16 -15.83
CA GLY A 43 3.30 -6.16 -16.05
C GLY A 43 3.45 -7.20 -14.93
N SER A 44 2.62 -7.21 -13.88
CA SER A 44 2.71 -8.21 -12.81
C SER A 44 2.14 -9.60 -13.16
N GLY A 45 1.68 -9.83 -14.41
CA GLY A 45 1.22 -11.14 -14.87
C GLY A 45 -0.30 -11.37 -14.79
N LYS A 46 -1.09 -10.42 -14.33
CA LYS A 46 -2.56 -10.56 -14.12
C LYS A 46 -3.34 -11.03 -15.35
N THR A 47 -3.14 -10.38 -16.48
CA THR A 47 -3.77 -10.76 -17.76
C THR A 47 -3.32 -12.15 -18.21
N THR A 48 -2.05 -12.52 -17.95
CA THR A 48 -1.53 -13.86 -18.26
C THR A 48 -2.25 -14.94 -17.46
N VAL A 49 -2.61 -14.67 -16.19
CA VAL A 49 -3.45 -15.57 -15.38
C VAL A 49 -4.82 -15.76 -16.03
N ALA A 50 -5.48 -14.67 -16.46
CA ALA A 50 -6.76 -14.76 -17.14
C ALA A 50 -6.69 -15.58 -18.43
N LEU A 51 -5.66 -15.34 -19.25
CA LEU A 51 -5.43 -16.11 -20.48
C LEU A 51 -5.12 -17.58 -20.20
N GLY A 52 -4.36 -17.88 -19.13
CA GLY A 52 -4.09 -19.24 -18.69
C GLY A 52 -5.34 -19.99 -18.30
N ILE A 53 -6.26 -19.39 -17.54
CA ILE A 53 -7.55 -19.98 -17.16
C ILE A 53 -8.40 -20.29 -18.40
N MET A 54 -8.35 -19.43 -19.41
CA MET A 54 -9.09 -19.59 -20.66
C MET A 54 -8.41 -20.52 -21.66
N GLY A 55 -7.15 -20.98 -21.41
CA GLY A 55 -6.37 -21.72 -22.40
C GLY A 55 -6.09 -20.90 -23.66
N LEU A 56 -5.88 -19.58 -23.54
CA LEU A 56 -5.67 -18.65 -24.67
C LEU A 56 -4.25 -18.07 -24.68
N LEU A 57 -3.31 -18.74 -24.03
CA LEU A 57 -1.90 -18.32 -24.06
C LEU A 57 -1.31 -18.52 -25.47
N PRO A 58 -0.40 -17.64 -25.93
CA PRO A 58 0.31 -17.80 -27.20
C PRO A 58 1.11 -19.11 -27.25
N GLU A 59 1.34 -19.67 -28.45
CA GLU A 59 2.04 -20.95 -28.65
C GLU A 59 3.48 -20.93 -28.12
N ASN A 60 4.13 -19.77 -28.07
CA ASN A 60 5.46 -19.59 -27.50
C ASN A 60 5.46 -19.48 -25.96
N THR A 61 4.44 -19.98 -25.27
CA THR A 61 4.35 -19.95 -23.80
C THR A 61 4.59 -21.35 -23.23
N ALA A 62 5.60 -21.48 -22.39
CA ALA A 62 5.79 -22.67 -21.56
C ALA A 62 4.86 -22.60 -20.37
N VAL A 63 3.92 -23.55 -20.27
CA VAL A 63 2.92 -23.62 -19.19
C VAL A 63 3.18 -24.84 -18.34
N SER A 64 3.16 -24.69 -17.01
CA SER A 64 3.21 -25.80 -16.05
C SER A 64 2.33 -25.48 -14.83
N GLY A 65 2.07 -26.50 -13.99
CA GLY A 65 1.10 -26.41 -12.91
C GLY A 65 -0.29 -26.84 -13.37
N GLU A 66 -1.28 -26.71 -12.48
CA GLU A 66 -2.62 -27.21 -12.72
C GLU A 66 -3.67 -26.12 -12.51
N ILE A 67 -4.65 -26.08 -13.42
CA ILE A 67 -5.88 -25.31 -13.26
C ILE A 67 -7.04 -26.33 -13.22
N LEU A 68 -7.76 -26.34 -12.09
CA LEU A 68 -8.91 -27.23 -11.89
C LEU A 68 -10.20 -26.41 -11.86
N TYR A 69 -11.15 -26.79 -12.67
CA TYR A 69 -12.51 -26.29 -12.63
C TYR A 69 -13.43 -27.40 -12.10
N ARG A 70 -14.11 -27.20 -10.98
CA ARG A 70 -14.92 -28.23 -10.29
C ARG A 70 -14.19 -29.56 -10.11
N ASN A 71 -12.91 -29.51 -9.73
CA ASN A 71 -11.99 -30.64 -9.58
C ASN A 71 -11.60 -31.37 -10.90
N GLU A 72 -11.99 -30.87 -12.06
CA GLU A 72 -11.50 -31.34 -13.36
C GLU A 72 -10.31 -30.50 -13.81
N VAL A 73 -9.19 -31.14 -14.16
CA VAL A 73 -7.99 -30.42 -14.66
C VAL A 73 -8.26 -29.94 -16.07
N ILE A 74 -8.30 -28.61 -16.25
CA ILE A 74 -8.57 -27.97 -17.54
C ILE A 74 -7.29 -27.43 -18.22
N SER A 75 -6.19 -27.27 -17.48
CA SER A 75 -4.94 -26.68 -18.00
C SER A 75 -4.24 -27.52 -19.07
N SER A 76 -4.50 -28.82 -19.14
CA SER A 76 -3.89 -29.76 -20.09
C SER A 76 -4.87 -30.25 -21.17
N LEU A 77 -6.06 -29.71 -21.24
CA LEU A 77 -7.06 -30.14 -22.22
C LEU A 77 -6.70 -29.66 -23.62
N PRO A 78 -6.89 -30.50 -24.64
CA PRO A 78 -6.76 -30.08 -26.03
C PRO A 78 -7.88 -29.08 -26.40
N GLU A 79 -7.62 -28.26 -27.40
CA GLU A 79 -8.51 -27.15 -27.82
C GLU A 79 -10.01 -27.54 -27.99
N PRO A 80 -10.36 -28.71 -28.64
CA PRO A 80 -11.76 -29.12 -28.78
C PRO A 80 -12.45 -29.45 -27.44
N GLU A 81 -11.67 -29.85 -26.44
CA GLU A 81 -12.19 -30.17 -25.10
C GLU A 81 -12.33 -28.90 -24.26
N MET A 82 -11.40 -27.96 -24.38
CA MET A 82 -11.48 -26.67 -23.72
C MET A 82 -12.67 -25.83 -24.23
N ASP A 83 -13.06 -25.98 -25.50
CA ASP A 83 -14.26 -25.32 -26.09
C ASP A 83 -15.56 -25.68 -25.38
N ARG A 84 -15.64 -26.81 -24.67
CA ARG A 84 -16.82 -27.20 -23.87
C ARG A 84 -17.01 -26.34 -22.64
N PHE A 85 -15.91 -25.82 -22.06
CA PHE A 85 -15.94 -24.97 -20.88
C PHE A 85 -16.13 -23.49 -21.23
N ARG A 86 -15.54 -23.05 -22.36
CA ARG A 86 -15.64 -21.66 -22.81
C ARG A 86 -17.11 -21.31 -23.10
N TRP A 87 -17.51 -20.13 -22.67
CA TRP A 87 -18.84 -19.57 -22.73
C TRP A 87 -19.88 -20.22 -21.81
N LYS A 88 -19.92 -21.55 -21.69
CA LYS A 88 -20.90 -22.27 -20.86
C LYS A 88 -20.58 -22.27 -19.40
N ASP A 89 -19.32 -22.50 -19.07
CA ASP A 89 -18.84 -22.61 -17.71
C ASP A 89 -17.98 -21.41 -17.33
N ILE A 90 -17.08 -21.00 -18.22
CA ILE A 90 -16.13 -19.90 -17.99
C ILE A 90 -16.24 -18.92 -19.15
N ALA A 91 -16.45 -17.64 -18.83
CA ALA A 91 -16.44 -16.54 -19.79
C ALA A 91 -15.48 -15.43 -19.36
N ILE A 92 -14.91 -14.70 -20.33
CA ILE A 92 -13.97 -13.63 -20.09
C ILE A 92 -14.42 -12.32 -20.73
N VAL A 93 -14.17 -11.20 -20.03
CA VAL A 93 -14.20 -9.86 -20.60
C VAL A 93 -12.78 -9.32 -20.61
N PHE A 94 -12.24 -9.03 -21.80
CA PHE A 94 -10.87 -8.58 -21.99
C PHE A 94 -10.68 -7.07 -21.73
N GLN A 95 -9.46 -6.69 -21.39
CA GLN A 95 -9.03 -5.32 -21.09
C GLN A 95 -9.38 -4.32 -22.21
N ASN A 96 -9.09 -4.67 -23.46
CA ASN A 96 -9.34 -3.81 -24.64
C ASN A 96 -10.64 -4.18 -25.34
N GLY A 97 -11.72 -4.32 -24.60
CA GLY A 97 -13.01 -4.76 -25.13
C GLY A 97 -13.52 -3.98 -26.35
N LEU A 98 -12.98 -2.77 -26.60
CA LEU A 98 -13.30 -2.00 -27.80
C LEU A 98 -12.74 -2.63 -29.07
N GLU A 99 -11.63 -3.35 -28.99
CA GLU A 99 -10.97 -4.03 -30.11
C GLU A 99 -11.53 -5.45 -30.34
N VAL A 100 -12.20 -6.01 -29.33
CA VAL A 100 -12.80 -7.36 -29.37
C VAL A 100 -14.08 -7.39 -30.20
N MET A 101 -14.85 -6.29 -30.22
CA MET A 101 -16.08 -6.24 -31.00
C MET A 101 -15.82 -6.04 -32.49
N ASN A 102 -16.46 -6.84 -33.32
CA ASN A 102 -16.42 -6.66 -34.77
C ASN A 102 -17.16 -5.36 -35.16
N PRO A 103 -16.47 -4.34 -35.73
CA PRO A 103 -17.06 -3.03 -36.01
C PRO A 103 -18.13 -3.04 -37.11
N VAL A 104 -18.19 -4.07 -37.95
CA VAL A 104 -19.12 -4.18 -39.06
C VAL A 104 -20.33 -5.06 -38.75
N LEU A 105 -20.39 -5.64 -37.54
CA LEU A 105 -21.56 -6.40 -37.08
C LEU A 105 -22.33 -5.61 -36.02
N LYS A 106 -23.66 -5.75 -36.03
CA LYS A 106 -24.54 -5.21 -35.00
C LYS A 106 -24.22 -5.88 -33.66
N VAL A 107 -24.27 -5.12 -32.54
CA VAL A 107 -23.92 -5.65 -31.21
C VAL A 107 -24.84 -6.77 -30.77
N GLY A 108 -26.14 -6.72 -31.11
CA GLY A 108 -27.06 -7.81 -30.78
C GLY A 108 -26.74 -9.13 -31.50
N VAL A 109 -26.16 -9.08 -32.70
CA VAL A 109 -25.70 -10.28 -33.43
C VAL A 109 -24.53 -10.90 -32.67
N GLN A 110 -23.56 -10.10 -32.23
CA GLN A 110 -22.38 -10.56 -31.52
C GLN A 110 -22.74 -11.17 -30.15
N VAL A 111 -23.73 -10.63 -29.45
CA VAL A 111 -24.22 -11.20 -28.18
C VAL A 111 -24.97 -12.50 -28.36
N THR A 112 -25.71 -12.66 -29.51
CA THR A 112 -26.47 -13.87 -29.78
C THR A 112 -25.65 -15.01 -30.38
N GLU A 113 -24.51 -14.72 -31.00
CA GLU A 113 -23.64 -15.71 -31.65
C GLU A 113 -23.20 -16.83 -30.70
N PRO A 114 -22.65 -16.55 -29.48
CA PRO A 114 -22.32 -17.58 -28.51
C PRO A 114 -23.53 -18.43 -28.10
N MET A 115 -24.72 -17.83 -27.96
CA MET A 115 -25.93 -18.58 -27.58
C MET A 115 -26.34 -19.58 -28.67
N ILE A 116 -26.28 -19.18 -29.92
CA ILE A 116 -26.62 -20.05 -31.05
C ILE A 116 -25.60 -21.20 -31.15
N LYS A 117 -24.30 -20.87 -31.04
CA LYS A 117 -23.20 -21.85 -31.15
C LYS A 117 -23.17 -22.85 -30.00
N HIS A 118 -23.31 -22.38 -28.74
CA HIS A 118 -23.04 -23.19 -27.55
C HIS A 118 -24.31 -23.71 -26.86
N LEU A 119 -25.48 -23.06 -27.02
CA LEU A 119 -26.73 -23.51 -26.40
C LEU A 119 -27.69 -24.20 -27.38
N ASP A 120 -27.35 -24.23 -28.67
CA ASP A 120 -28.16 -24.84 -29.74
C ASP A 120 -29.60 -24.33 -29.74
N ILE A 121 -29.79 -23.01 -29.59
CA ILE A 121 -31.11 -22.34 -29.60
C ILE A 121 -31.36 -21.60 -30.90
N SER A 122 -32.62 -21.45 -31.26
CA SER A 122 -32.99 -20.72 -32.50
C SER A 122 -32.56 -19.23 -32.40
N PRO A 123 -32.26 -18.60 -33.56
CA PRO A 123 -31.93 -17.17 -33.60
C PRO A 123 -32.99 -16.26 -32.97
N GLU A 124 -34.27 -16.60 -33.08
CA GLU A 124 -35.37 -15.85 -32.47
C GLU A 124 -35.34 -15.91 -30.96
N LYS A 125 -35.10 -17.13 -30.39
CA LYS A 125 -34.96 -17.31 -28.96
C LYS A 125 -33.70 -16.63 -28.42
N ALA A 126 -32.57 -16.70 -29.17
CA ALA A 126 -31.33 -15.99 -28.81
C ALA A 126 -31.54 -14.48 -28.78
N ARG A 127 -32.27 -13.91 -29.75
CA ARG A 127 -32.61 -12.47 -29.79
C ARG A 127 -33.47 -12.05 -28.60
N SER A 128 -34.44 -12.87 -28.20
CA SER A 128 -35.25 -12.60 -27.00
C SER A 128 -34.40 -12.58 -25.75
N LYS A 129 -33.54 -13.60 -25.54
CA LYS A 129 -32.59 -13.65 -24.41
C LYS A 129 -31.61 -12.46 -24.42
N CYS A 130 -31.14 -12.05 -25.60
CA CYS A 130 -30.29 -10.88 -25.74
C CYS A 130 -30.99 -9.61 -25.25
N ALA A 131 -32.29 -9.42 -25.56
CA ALA A 131 -33.05 -8.27 -25.07
C ALA A 131 -33.13 -8.27 -23.51
N ASP A 132 -33.29 -9.44 -22.90
CA ASP A 132 -33.31 -9.56 -21.43
C ASP A 132 -31.94 -9.28 -20.83
N LEU A 133 -30.85 -9.79 -21.44
CA LEU A 133 -29.48 -9.47 -21.01
C LEU A 133 -29.18 -7.98 -21.13
N PHE A 134 -29.64 -7.31 -22.21
CA PHE A 134 -29.46 -5.86 -22.31
C PHE A 134 -30.13 -5.13 -21.15
N ARG A 135 -31.33 -5.53 -20.73
CA ARG A 135 -31.97 -4.96 -19.53
C ARG A 135 -31.18 -5.25 -18.27
N THR A 136 -30.67 -6.48 -18.11
CA THR A 136 -29.84 -6.88 -16.96
C THR A 136 -28.59 -6.02 -16.83
N VAL A 137 -27.90 -5.73 -17.93
CA VAL A 137 -26.73 -4.85 -17.93
C VAL A 137 -27.06 -3.36 -17.97
N GLY A 138 -28.34 -2.98 -17.88
CA GLY A 138 -28.81 -1.59 -17.87
C GLY A 138 -28.75 -0.90 -19.23
N LEU A 139 -28.93 -1.66 -20.34
CA LEU A 139 -29.05 -1.13 -21.69
C LEU A 139 -30.48 -1.28 -22.21
N ASP A 140 -30.96 -0.29 -22.95
CA ASP A 140 -32.21 -0.39 -23.69
C ASP A 140 -32.05 -1.40 -24.87
N PRO A 141 -32.94 -2.41 -25.03
CA PRO A 141 -32.87 -3.39 -26.11
C PRO A 141 -32.82 -2.80 -27.51
N LYS A 142 -33.26 -1.56 -27.72
CA LYS A 142 -33.16 -0.88 -29.04
C LYS A 142 -31.71 -0.81 -29.55
N TRP A 143 -30.72 -0.78 -28.64
CA TRP A 143 -29.30 -0.73 -29.00
C TRP A 143 -28.79 -2.02 -29.62
N MET A 144 -29.51 -3.13 -29.55
CA MET A 144 -29.15 -4.39 -30.21
C MET A 144 -28.91 -4.25 -31.71
N ASP A 145 -29.63 -3.31 -32.35
CA ASP A 145 -29.51 -3.05 -33.77
C ASP A 145 -28.45 -2.02 -34.16
N SER A 146 -27.71 -1.51 -33.19
CA SER A 146 -26.62 -0.56 -33.38
C SER A 146 -25.27 -1.25 -33.61
N TYR A 147 -24.34 -0.50 -34.21
CA TYR A 147 -22.94 -0.92 -34.37
C TYR A 147 -22.07 -0.44 -33.18
N PRO A 148 -20.94 -1.11 -32.90
CA PRO A 148 -20.07 -0.74 -31.78
C PRO A 148 -19.65 0.74 -31.76
N HIS A 149 -19.36 1.35 -32.90
CA HIS A 149 -18.95 2.75 -33.03
C HIS A 149 -20.07 3.76 -32.68
N GLN A 150 -21.33 3.34 -32.65
CA GLN A 150 -22.48 4.17 -32.28
C GLN A 150 -22.74 4.22 -30.77
N LEU A 151 -22.01 3.40 -29.99
CA LEU A 151 -22.15 3.29 -28.54
C LEU A 151 -21.07 4.10 -27.80
N SER A 152 -21.42 4.66 -26.66
CA SER A 152 -20.42 5.24 -25.73
C SER A 152 -19.49 4.15 -25.14
N GLY A 153 -18.37 4.55 -24.54
CA GLY A 153 -17.43 3.61 -23.90
C GLY A 153 -18.12 2.72 -22.86
N GLY A 154 -18.91 3.32 -21.98
CA GLY A 154 -19.66 2.58 -20.95
C GLY A 154 -20.74 1.66 -21.52
N MET A 155 -21.42 2.07 -22.60
CA MET A 155 -22.39 1.21 -23.28
C MET A 155 -21.71 0.00 -23.93
N ARG A 156 -20.56 0.19 -24.57
CA ARG A 156 -19.77 -0.91 -25.14
C ARG A 156 -19.32 -1.91 -24.06
N GLN A 157 -18.89 -1.41 -22.91
CA GLN A 157 -18.50 -2.28 -21.77
C GLN A 157 -19.68 -3.13 -21.28
N ARG A 158 -20.89 -2.55 -21.22
CA ARG A 158 -22.10 -3.29 -20.85
C ARG A 158 -22.49 -4.32 -21.90
N VAL A 159 -22.27 -4.04 -23.20
CA VAL A 159 -22.47 -5.04 -24.28
C VAL A 159 -21.49 -6.21 -24.11
N LEU A 160 -20.22 -5.95 -23.76
CA LEU A 160 -19.25 -7.01 -23.51
C LEU A 160 -19.62 -7.88 -22.29
N LEU A 161 -20.14 -7.26 -21.23
CA LEU A 161 -20.69 -7.99 -20.09
C LEU A 161 -21.92 -8.82 -20.51
N ALA A 162 -22.85 -8.26 -21.30
CA ALA A 162 -23.98 -9.01 -21.83
C ALA A 162 -23.53 -10.20 -22.70
N MET A 163 -22.46 -10.00 -23.48
CA MET A 163 -21.89 -11.04 -24.32
C MET A 163 -21.26 -12.16 -23.45
N ALA A 164 -20.50 -11.81 -22.42
CA ALA A 164 -19.95 -12.79 -21.49
C ALA A 164 -21.04 -13.56 -20.73
N LEU A 165 -22.13 -12.90 -20.36
CA LEU A 165 -23.29 -13.51 -19.67
C LEU A 165 -24.20 -14.33 -20.60
N SER A 166 -23.99 -14.33 -21.92
CA SER A 166 -24.91 -14.85 -22.91
C SER A 166 -25.26 -16.34 -22.73
N CYS A 167 -24.32 -17.15 -22.31
CA CYS A 167 -24.50 -18.58 -22.07
C CYS A 167 -24.68 -18.95 -20.57
N ASP A 168 -24.87 -17.96 -19.68
CA ASP A 168 -25.03 -18.16 -18.23
C ASP A 168 -23.85 -18.88 -17.56
N PRO A 169 -22.60 -18.40 -17.75
CA PRO A 169 -21.42 -19.04 -17.21
C PRO A 169 -21.41 -19.03 -15.68
N LYS A 170 -20.70 -20.01 -15.08
CA LYS A 170 -20.56 -20.06 -13.61
C LYS A 170 -19.37 -19.25 -13.11
N LEU A 171 -18.35 -19.04 -13.95
CA LEU A 171 -17.19 -18.21 -13.67
C LEU A 171 -17.06 -17.09 -14.70
N LEU A 172 -17.02 -15.86 -14.24
CA LEU A 172 -16.71 -14.67 -15.04
C LEU A 172 -15.30 -14.20 -14.72
N VAL A 173 -14.43 -14.17 -15.70
CA VAL A 173 -13.10 -13.55 -15.61
C VAL A 173 -13.20 -12.14 -16.20
N LEU A 174 -12.92 -11.13 -15.38
CA LEU A 174 -13.09 -9.72 -15.72
C LEU A 174 -11.72 -9.03 -15.70
N ASP A 175 -11.11 -8.86 -16.87
CA ASP A 175 -9.78 -8.25 -16.99
C ASP A 175 -9.91 -6.76 -17.33
N GLU A 176 -9.60 -5.91 -16.34
CA GLU A 176 -9.61 -4.44 -16.41
C GLU A 176 -10.91 -3.82 -16.96
N VAL A 177 -12.06 -4.33 -16.56
CA VAL A 177 -13.39 -3.93 -17.08
C VAL A 177 -13.75 -2.46 -16.83
N THR A 178 -13.02 -1.73 -16.00
CA THR A 178 -13.27 -0.32 -15.68
C THR A 178 -12.18 0.63 -16.18
N SER A 179 -11.18 0.13 -16.90
CA SER A 179 -10.14 0.96 -17.49
C SER A 179 -10.77 1.94 -18.50
N ALA A 180 -10.35 3.20 -18.48
CA ALA A 180 -10.84 4.28 -19.33
C ALA A 180 -12.34 4.66 -19.15
N LEU A 181 -13.00 4.24 -18.06
CA LEU A 181 -14.34 4.68 -17.72
C LEU A 181 -14.33 5.86 -16.74
N ASP A 182 -15.30 6.78 -16.91
CA ASP A 182 -15.54 7.84 -15.94
C ASP A 182 -16.07 7.29 -14.60
N ALA A 183 -16.02 8.12 -13.55
CA ALA A 183 -16.40 7.71 -12.19
C ALA A 183 -17.87 7.26 -12.08
N PHE A 184 -18.78 7.87 -12.84
CA PHE A 184 -20.20 7.52 -12.81
C PHE A 184 -20.43 6.14 -13.43
N THR A 185 -19.91 5.91 -14.62
CA THR A 185 -20.00 4.62 -15.34
C THR A 185 -19.31 3.51 -14.53
N ARG A 186 -18.17 3.80 -13.89
CA ARG A 186 -17.46 2.87 -13.00
C ARG A 186 -18.34 2.43 -11.82
N LYS A 187 -19.05 3.37 -11.19
CA LYS A 187 -20.02 3.05 -10.13
C LYS A 187 -21.14 2.14 -10.61
N GLU A 188 -21.70 2.42 -11.79
CA GLU A 188 -22.77 1.60 -12.35
C GLU A 188 -22.30 0.16 -12.68
N ILE A 189 -21.07 -0.01 -13.21
CA ILE A 189 -20.48 -1.34 -13.41
C ILE A 189 -20.27 -2.06 -12.08
N ARG A 190 -19.77 -1.35 -11.05
CA ARG A 190 -19.64 -1.91 -9.69
C ARG A 190 -20.97 -2.45 -9.18
N ASP A 191 -22.02 -1.64 -9.25
CA ASP A 191 -23.35 -2.01 -8.74
C ASP A 191 -23.90 -3.24 -9.52
N LEU A 192 -23.68 -3.30 -10.84
CA LEU A 192 -24.02 -4.45 -11.67
C LEU A 192 -23.25 -5.73 -11.22
N LEU A 193 -21.93 -5.65 -10.96
CA LEU A 193 -21.16 -6.82 -10.52
C LEU A 193 -21.62 -7.33 -9.15
N VAL A 194 -21.96 -6.41 -8.23
CA VAL A 194 -22.52 -6.77 -6.92
C VAL A 194 -23.87 -7.47 -7.07
N ASP A 195 -24.71 -7.01 -7.98
CA ASP A 195 -26.02 -7.64 -8.23
C ASP A 195 -25.87 -9.01 -8.92
N LEU A 196 -24.91 -9.18 -9.82
CA LEU A 196 -24.58 -10.48 -10.41
C LEU A 196 -24.10 -11.47 -9.34
N GLN A 197 -23.26 -11.04 -8.41
CA GLN A 197 -22.81 -11.89 -7.29
C GLN A 197 -23.99 -12.36 -6.44
N LYS A 198 -24.91 -11.46 -6.07
CA LYS A 198 -26.13 -11.82 -5.32
C LYS A 198 -27.00 -12.86 -6.07
N ASN A 199 -26.92 -12.89 -7.39
CA ASN A 199 -27.60 -13.87 -8.23
C ASN A 199 -26.79 -15.17 -8.41
N GLY A 200 -25.67 -15.34 -7.67
CA GLY A 200 -24.88 -16.57 -7.61
C GLY A 200 -23.74 -16.67 -8.63
N TYR A 201 -23.42 -15.60 -9.35
CA TYR A 201 -22.25 -15.60 -10.23
C TYR A 201 -20.95 -15.56 -9.41
N THR A 202 -19.99 -16.40 -9.79
CA THR A 202 -18.61 -16.37 -9.29
C THR A 202 -17.75 -15.51 -10.21
N MET A 203 -16.88 -14.66 -9.68
CA MET A 203 -16.10 -13.75 -10.49
C MET A 203 -14.64 -13.68 -10.06
N LEU A 204 -13.74 -13.60 -11.05
CA LEU A 204 -12.35 -13.20 -10.89
C LEU A 204 -12.20 -11.80 -11.48
N VAL A 205 -11.98 -10.80 -10.63
CA VAL A 205 -11.85 -9.39 -11.04
C VAL A 205 -10.37 -9.00 -11.02
N ILE A 206 -9.83 -8.72 -12.19
CA ILE A 206 -8.44 -8.31 -12.37
C ILE A 206 -8.40 -6.82 -12.65
N SER A 207 -7.61 -6.06 -11.88
CA SER A 207 -7.41 -4.64 -12.10
C SER A 207 -6.12 -4.12 -11.45
N HIS A 208 -5.60 -3.02 -11.94
CA HIS A 208 -4.59 -2.22 -11.24
C HIS A 208 -5.22 -1.25 -10.22
N ASP A 209 -6.53 -1.05 -10.26
CA ASP A 209 -7.29 -0.18 -9.36
C ASP A 209 -7.79 -0.97 -8.14
N ILE A 210 -7.00 -0.96 -7.06
CA ILE A 210 -7.36 -1.63 -5.81
C ILE A 210 -8.65 -1.07 -5.19
N THR A 211 -8.99 0.22 -5.42
CA THR A 211 -10.22 0.84 -4.92
C THR A 211 -11.45 0.20 -5.55
N PHE A 212 -11.41 0.05 -6.88
CA PHE A 212 -12.49 -0.62 -7.59
C PHE A 212 -12.65 -2.07 -7.12
N VAL A 213 -11.55 -2.83 -7.11
CA VAL A 213 -11.57 -4.25 -6.70
C VAL A 213 -12.09 -4.38 -5.27
N SER A 214 -11.63 -3.55 -4.35
CA SER A 214 -12.07 -3.58 -2.95
C SER A 214 -13.55 -3.27 -2.75
N SER A 215 -14.18 -2.59 -3.71
CA SER A 215 -15.61 -2.26 -3.66
C SER A 215 -16.53 -3.39 -4.10
N VAL A 216 -15.99 -4.45 -4.71
CA VAL A 216 -16.76 -5.59 -5.23
C VAL A 216 -16.29 -6.94 -4.68
N ALA A 217 -14.99 -7.12 -4.46
CA ALA A 217 -14.42 -8.39 -4.02
C ALA A 217 -14.62 -8.64 -2.52
N SER A 218 -14.63 -9.91 -2.13
CA SER A 218 -14.56 -10.36 -0.73
C SER A 218 -13.12 -10.60 -0.27
N ARG A 219 -12.28 -11.12 -1.18
CA ARG A 219 -10.85 -11.38 -0.99
C ARG A 219 -10.03 -10.77 -2.11
N ILE A 220 -8.79 -10.44 -1.79
CA ILE A 220 -7.82 -9.90 -2.75
C ILE A 220 -6.56 -10.76 -2.73
N ALA A 221 -6.04 -11.07 -3.91
CA ALA A 221 -4.68 -11.55 -4.14
C ALA A 221 -3.84 -10.42 -4.76
N VAL A 222 -2.75 -10.06 -4.10
CA VAL A 222 -1.83 -9.00 -4.57
C VAL A 222 -0.70 -9.66 -5.35
N MET A 223 -0.56 -9.31 -6.62
CA MET A 223 0.49 -9.84 -7.51
C MET A 223 1.62 -8.82 -7.72
N TYR A 224 2.84 -9.34 -7.71
CA TYR A 224 4.04 -8.59 -8.05
C TYR A 224 5.01 -9.48 -8.84
N SER A 225 5.44 -9.03 -10.02
CA SER A 225 6.43 -9.73 -10.86
C SER A 225 6.13 -11.24 -11.05
N GLY A 226 4.90 -11.59 -11.38
CA GLY A 226 4.48 -12.97 -11.66
C GLY A 226 4.10 -13.80 -10.44
N GLU A 227 4.30 -13.32 -9.24
CA GLU A 227 4.01 -14.06 -7.99
C GLU A 227 2.86 -13.42 -7.21
N VAL A 228 2.11 -14.24 -6.43
CA VAL A 228 1.19 -13.75 -5.40
C VAL A 228 1.98 -13.51 -4.13
N ILE A 229 2.05 -12.26 -3.68
CA ILE A 229 2.86 -11.87 -2.52
C ILE A 229 2.06 -11.71 -1.24
N GLU A 230 0.77 -11.45 -1.34
CA GLU A 230 -0.17 -11.37 -0.20
C GLU A 230 -1.59 -11.70 -0.68
N THR A 231 -2.33 -12.48 0.11
CA THR A 231 -3.76 -12.71 -0.12
C THR A 231 -4.53 -12.65 1.20
N GLY A 232 -5.79 -12.22 1.14
CA GLY A 232 -6.64 -12.15 2.33
C GLY A 232 -7.95 -11.40 2.11
N PRO A 233 -8.76 -11.27 3.18
CA PRO A 233 -9.97 -10.44 3.17
C PRO A 233 -9.66 -9.00 2.78
N VAL A 234 -10.53 -8.38 1.98
CA VAL A 234 -10.37 -6.99 1.50
C VAL A 234 -10.04 -6.03 2.63
N ARG A 235 -10.79 -6.10 3.74
CA ARG A 235 -10.59 -5.21 4.88
C ARG A 235 -9.18 -5.27 5.42
N ASP A 236 -8.62 -6.47 5.57
CA ASP A 236 -7.31 -6.67 6.15
C ASP A 236 -6.20 -6.19 5.23
N ILE A 237 -6.34 -6.45 3.92
CA ILE A 237 -5.42 -5.95 2.89
C ILE A 237 -5.36 -4.42 2.86
N LEU A 238 -6.50 -3.74 3.04
CA LEU A 238 -6.56 -2.28 3.00
C LEU A 238 -6.12 -1.62 4.31
N VAL A 239 -6.53 -2.17 5.47
CA VAL A 239 -6.35 -1.51 6.77
C VAL A 239 -5.03 -1.89 7.43
N SER A 240 -4.62 -3.15 7.29
CA SER A 240 -3.40 -3.70 7.90
C SER A 240 -2.63 -4.60 6.94
N PRO A 241 -2.12 -4.07 5.81
CA PRO A 241 -1.33 -4.83 4.86
C PRO A 241 -0.08 -5.40 5.55
N LEU A 242 0.21 -6.67 5.29
CA LEU A 242 1.39 -7.34 5.86
C LEU A 242 2.63 -7.13 4.99
N HIS A 243 2.49 -7.18 3.66
CA HIS A 243 3.63 -7.05 2.77
C HIS A 243 3.98 -5.57 2.51
N PRO A 244 5.28 -5.18 2.51
CA PRO A 244 5.68 -3.79 2.24
C PRO A 244 5.20 -3.24 0.89
N TYR A 245 5.13 -4.09 -0.14
CA TYR A 245 4.56 -3.72 -1.44
C TYR A 245 3.06 -3.43 -1.35
N THR A 246 2.29 -4.30 -0.68
CA THR A 246 0.84 -4.11 -0.50
C THR A 246 0.57 -2.79 0.23
N ARG A 247 1.35 -2.49 1.29
CA ARG A 247 1.27 -1.19 1.99
C ARG A 247 1.54 -0.03 1.04
N GLY A 248 2.58 -0.15 0.21
CA GLY A 248 2.90 0.87 -0.80
C GLY A 248 1.79 1.05 -1.84
N LEU A 249 1.21 -0.04 -2.33
CA LEU A 249 0.10 -0.03 -3.29
C LEU A 249 -1.14 0.66 -2.72
N VAL A 250 -1.52 0.33 -1.48
CA VAL A 250 -2.64 0.95 -0.75
C VAL A 250 -2.38 2.46 -0.55
N HIS A 251 -1.16 2.86 -0.16
CA HIS A 251 -0.81 4.27 0.06
C HIS A 251 -0.65 5.09 -1.22
N SER A 252 -0.43 4.45 -2.36
CA SER A 252 -0.37 5.13 -3.66
C SER A 252 -1.74 5.40 -4.29
N THR A 253 -2.81 4.87 -3.67
CA THR A 253 -4.16 4.94 -4.23
C THR A 253 -4.93 6.15 -3.68
N PRO A 254 -5.44 7.06 -4.56
CA PRO A 254 -6.01 8.35 -4.15
C PRO A 254 -7.24 8.26 -3.26
N ASP A 255 -8.10 7.29 -3.52
CA ASP A 255 -9.45 7.26 -2.96
C ASP A 255 -9.58 6.48 -1.65
N ILE A 256 -8.54 5.73 -1.24
CA ILE A 256 -8.59 4.93 -0.01
C ILE A 256 -8.43 5.82 1.23
N PHE A 257 -7.56 6.82 1.16
CA PHE A 257 -7.28 7.75 2.25
C PHE A 257 -7.34 9.20 1.77
N VAL A 258 -8.53 9.75 1.68
CA VAL A 258 -8.82 11.13 1.18
C VAL A 258 -7.97 12.22 1.83
N TYR A 259 -7.51 12.01 3.05
CA TYR A 259 -6.73 13.00 3.82
C TYR A 259 -5.22 12.88 3.67
N LYS A 260 -4.70 11.76 3.09
CA LYS A 260 -3.26 11.54 2.94
C LYS A 260 -2.73 12.10 1.62
N ASP A 261 -1.50 12.60 1.63
CA ASP A 261 -0.77 12.85 0.39
C ASP A 261 -0.40 11.51 -0.26
N LEU A 262 -0.43 11.45 -1.60
CA LEU A 262 -0.10 10.24 -2.35
C LEU A 262 1.40 10.02 -2.42
N TRP A 263 1.82 8.77 -2.18
CA TRP A 263 3.21 8.37 -2.24
C TRP A 263 3.36 7.09 -3.04
N GLY A 264 4.05 7.19 -4.18
CA GLY A 264 4.37 6.01 -4.99
C GLY A 264 5.38 5.09 -4.32
N ILE A 265 5.38 3.84 -4.76
CA ILE A 265 6.38 2.84 -4.34
C ILE A 265 7.74 3.23 -4.95
N PRO A 266 8.82 3.39 -4.17
CA PRO A 266 10.12 3.80 -4.69
C PRO A 266 10.74 2.78 -5.64
N GLY A 267 11.47 3.26 -6.65
CA GLY A 267 12.17 2.44 -7.64
C GLY A 267 11.24 1.86 -8.71
N ASP A 268 11.85 1.32 -9.76
CA ASP A 268 11.16 0.67 -10.86
C ASP A 268 11.04 -0.83 -10.63
N VAL A 269 10.08 -1.47 -11.29
CA VAL A 269 9.98 -2.93 -11.32
C VAL A 269 11.23 -3.46 -12.03
N PRO A 270 11.98 -4.41 -11.44
CA PRO A 270 13.14 -4.99 -12.11
C PRO A 270 12.74 -5.55 -13.47
N ALA A 271 13.49 -5.20 -14.50
CA ALA A 271 13.32 -5.78 -15.83
C ALA A 271 14.23 -7.01 -15.96
N GLY A 272 13.66 -8.17 -16.31
CA GLY A 272 14.41 -9.39 -16.67
C GLY A 272 14.50 -10.43 -15.54
N ASP A 273 14.91 -11.63 -15.96
CA ASP A 273 14.96 -12.87 -15.16
C ASP A 273 16.21 -13.02 -14.28
N GLU A 274 17.08 -12.02 -14.20
CA GLU A 274 18.38 -12.14 -13.53
C GLU A 274 18.31 -12.16 -11.99
N PHE A 275 17.10 -12.14 -11.39
CA PHE A 275 16.97 -12.08 -9.94
C PHE A 275 16.47 -13.40 -9.36
N GLU A 276 17.36 -14.15 -8.71
CA GLU A 276 17.05 -15.45 -8.07
C GLU A 276 16.30 -15.33 -6.74
N GLY A 277 16.27 -14.15 -6.15
CA GLY A 277 15.69 -13.87 -4.82
C GLY A 277 14.24 -13.41 -4.86
N CYS A 278 13.82 -12.79 -3.75
CA CYS A 278 12.50 -12.14 -3.64
C CYS A 278 12.37 -11.03 -4.70
N PRO A 279 11.37 -11.09 -5.59
CA PRO A 279 11.25 -10.13 -6.69
C PRO A 279 11.07 -8.68 -6.21
N PHE A 280 10.54 -8.46 -5.00
CA PHE A 280 10.42 -7.14 -4.40
C PHE A 280 11.70 -6.66 -3.69
N SER A 281 12.72 -7.51 -3.48
CA SER A 281 13.94 -7.19 -2.74
C SER A 281 14.63 -5.89 -3.18
N PRO A 282 14.76 -5.55 -4.48
CA PRO A 282 15.40 -4.29 -4.92
C PRO A 282 14.69 -3.03 -4.43
N ARG A 283 13.38 -3.08 -4.24
CA ARG A 283 12.52 -1.97 -3.77
C ARG A 283 12.17 -2.07 -2.28
N CYS A 284 12.53 -3.20 -1.63
CA CYS A 284 12.17 -3.47 -0.25
C CYS A 284 13.12 -2.76 0.72
N THR A 285 12.58 -1.89 1.57
CA THR A 285 13.33 -1.19 2.62
C THR A 285 13.66 -2.06 3.83
N GLN A 286 13.02 -3.24 3.93
CA GLN A 286 13.18 -4.21 5.03
C GLN A 286 13.93 -5.47 4.61
N ARG A 287 14.58 -5.47 3.45
CA ARG A 287 15.29 -6.63 2.92
C ARG A 287 16.36 -7.15 3.87
N ILE A 288 16.51 -8.46 3.90
CA ILE A 288 17.59 -9.19 4.59
C ILE A 288 18.34 -10.05 3.57
N ASP A 289 19.48 -10.59 3.94
CA ASP A 289 20.40 -11.26 3.00
C ASP A 289 19.75 -12.44 2.24
N ILE A 290 18.84 -13.17 2.86
CA ILE A 290 18.14 -14.27 2.21
C ILE A 290 17.23 -13.80 1.07
N CYS A 291 16.71 -12.56 1.16
CA CYS A 291 15.85 -11.99 0.10
C CYS A 291 16.57 -11.84 -1.25
N ASN A 292 17.90 -11.79 -1.24
CA ASN A 292 18.69 -11.71 -2.47
C ASN A 292 19.04 -13.09 -3.04
N LYS A 293 18.68 -14.19 -2.36
CA LYS A 293 19.12 -15.56 -2.71
C LYS A 293 17.98 -16.48 -3.09
N THR A 294 16.82 -16.32 -2.46
CA THR A 294 15.67 -17.22 -2.65
C THR A 294 14.38 -16.41 -2.67
N SER A 295 13.41 -16.80 -3.52
CA SER A 295 12.06 -16.26 -3.46
C SER A 295 11.30 -16.83 -2.26
N PRO A 296 10.56 -16.01 -1.50
CA PRO A 296 9.73 -16.50 -0.40
C PRO A 296 8.50 -17.22 -0.94
N VAL A 297 8.13 -18.34 -0.31
CA VAL A 297 6.87 -19.02 -0.62
C VAL A 297 5.71 -18.39 0.13
N LEU A 298 4.50 -18.49 -0.43
CA LEU A 298 3.27 -18.04 0.21
C LEU A 298 2.97 -18.95 1.41
N VAL A 299 2.86 -18.36 2.61
CA VAL A 299 2.62 -19.07 3.87
C VAL A 299 1.47 -18.44 4.65
N PRO A 300 0.71 -19.22 5.44
CA PRO A 300 -0.35 -18.68 6.28
C PRO A 300 0.16 -17.60 7.25
N ALA A 301 -0.61 -16.50 7.40
CA ALA A 301 -0.27 -15.35 8.22
C ALA A 301 -1.49 -14.83 9.01
N GLY A 302 -2.30 -15.73 9.55
CA GLY A 302 -3.54 -15.47 10.28
C GLY A 302 -4.76 -16.09 9.60
N GLU A 303 -5.95 -15.80 10.12
CA GLU A 303 -7.18 -16.36 9.58
C GLU A 303 -7.46 -15.85 8.15
N GLY A 304 -7.45 -16.76 7.19
CA GLY A 304 -7.73 -16.48 5.78
C GLY A 304 -6.73 -15.55 5.09
N ARG A 305 -5.52 -15.37 5.66
CA ARG A 305 -4.44 -14.56 5.07
C ARG A 305 -3.19 -15.40 4.80
N GLU A 306 -2.52 -15.07 3.72
CA GLU A 306 -1.22 -15.67 3.37
C GLU A 306 -0.28 -14.58 2.87
N ILE A 307 1.02 -14.79 3.07
CA ILE A 307 2.07 -13.84 2.68
C ILE A 307 3.31 -14.56 2.17
N ALA A 308 3.91 -14.02 1.10
CA ALA A 308 5.21 -14.43 0.59
C ALA A 308 6.29 -13.43 1.04
N CYS A 309 6.81 -13.62 2.25
CA CYS A 309 7.86 -12.77 2.81
C CYS A 309 8.72 -13.54 3.81
N HIS A 310 10.05 -13.53 3.64
CA HIS A 310 10.99 -14.22 4.55
C HIS A 310 10.93 -13.71 6.00
N ARG A 311 10.41 -12.51 6.23
CA ARG A 311 10.23 -11.93 7.57
C ARG A 311 8.81 -12.14 8.12
N GLY A 312 7.92 -12.82 7.38
CA GLY A 312 6.51 -12.91 7.74
C GLY A 312 5.75 -11.59 7.62
N GLY A 313 6.31 -10.62 6.90
CA GLY A 313 5.70 -9.31 6.66
C GLY A 313 6.46 -8.14 7.27
N ILE A 314 5.72 -7.04 7.50
CA ILE A 314 6.25 -5.82 8.12
C ILE A 314 6.59 -6.11 9.58
N ALA A 315 7.88 -5.99 9.92
CA ALA A 315 8.36 -6.35 11.26
C ALA A 315 8.20 -5.20 12.26
N GLY A 316 8.06 -5.53 13.53
CA GLY A 316 8.14 -4.58 14.63
C GLY A 316 9.55 -4.00 14.76
N LEU A 317 9.66 -2.67 14.82
CA LEU A 317 10.92 -1.97 14.97
C LEU A 317 11.20 -1.57 16.40
N LEU A 318 10.21 -0.97 17.07
CA LEU A 318 10.30 -0.52 18.46
C LEU A 318 9.07 -0.97 19.23
N ALA A 319 9.28 -1.46 20.45
CA ALA A 319 8.22 -1.78 21.40
C ALA A 319 8.52 -1.17 22.78
N ALA A 320 7.60 -0.36 23.26
CA ALA A 320 7.63 0.20 24.61
C ALA A 320 6.58 -0.54 25.46
N LYS A 321 6.98 -0.98 26.66
CA LYS A 321 6.12 -1.78 27.55
C LYS A 321 6.11 -1.20 28.97
N ASN A 322 4.92 -0.90 29.47
CA ASN A 322 4.64 -0.45 30.85
C ASN A 322 5.50 0.73 31.30
N LEU A 323 5.75 1.70 30.39
CA LEU A 323 6.59 2.86 30.69
C LEU A 323 5.93 3.76 31.72
N ASN A 324 6.69 4.14 32.77
CA ASN A 324 6.31 5.11 33.78
C ASN A 324 7.44 6.09 34.03
N PHE A 325 7.09 7.37 34.17
CA PHE A 325 8.04 8.42 34.50
C PHE A 325 7.35 9.62 35.14
N SER A 326 7.94 10.15 36.23
CA SER A 326 7.46 11.31 36.95
C SER A 326 8.56 12.36 37.11
N TYR A 327 8.20 13.63 36.99
CA TYR A 327 9.07 14.75 37.36
C TYR A 327 8.83 15.11 38.82
N ARG A 328 9.92 15.32 39.58
CA ARG A 328 9.82 15.91 40.91
C ARG A 328 9.69 17.42 40.77
N LEU A 329 8.61 17.98 41.26
CA LEU A 329 8.36 19.41 41.28
C LEU A 329 9.10 20.13 42.40
N PRO A 330 9.31 21.46 42.29
CA PRO A 330 10.01 22.24 43.33
C PRO A 330 9.35 22.21 44.71
N ASP A 331 8.04 22.01 44.76
CA ASP A 331 7.25 21.87 46.00
C ASP A 331 7.34 20.46 46.62
N GLY A 332 8.04 19.54 45.98
CA GLY A 332 8.25 18.17 46.42
C GLY A 332 7.18 17.19 45.92
N GLU A 333 6.15 17.65 45.23
CA GLU A 333 5.16 16.79 44.56
C GLU A 333 5.74 16.11 43.32
N TYR A 334 5.06 15.03 42.86
CA TYR A 334 5.45 14.30 41.64
C TYR A 334 4.41 14.50 40.55
N LEU A 335 4.85 15.03 39.41
CA LEU A 335 4.03 15.11 38.21
C LEU A 335 4.29 13.88 37.33
N GLN A 336 3.32 12.99 37.26
CA GLN A 336 3.39 11.80 36.44
C GLN A 336 3.24 12.18 34.95
N ALA A 337 4.36 12.22 34.24
CA ALA A 337 4.41 12.63 32.83
C ALA A 337 4.15 11.46 31.86
N VAL A 338 4.50 10.23 32.25
CA VAL A 338 4.23 9.00 31.51
C VAL A 338 3.69 7.95 32.49
N ASN A 339 2.55 7.36 32.19
CA ASN A 339 1.78 6.50 33.07
C ASN A 339 1.32 5.25 32.32
N ASN A 340 2.00 4.13 32.56
CA ASN A 340 1.72 2.82 31.98
C ASN A 340 1.55 2.84 30.46
N VAL A 341 2.49 3.48 29.76
CA VAL A 341 2.43 3.60 28.30
C VAL A 341 2.95 2.33 27.64
N ASN A 342 2.15 1.81 26.72
CA ASN A 342 2.49 0.71 25.82
C ASN A 342 2.38 1.19 24.40
N LEU A 343 3.39 0.94 23.55
CA LEU A 343 3.48 1.44 22.20
C LEU A 343 4.33 0.52 21.32
N GLU A 344 3.88 0.28 20.09
CA GLU A 344 4.64 -0.44 19.09
C GLU A 344 4.74 0.38 17.81
N VAL A 345 5.94 0.37 17.21
CA VAL A 345 6.22 1.01 15.92
C VAL A 345 6.74 -0.04 14.95
N MET A 346 6.14 -0.11 13.77
CA MET A 346 6.53 -1.04 12.72
C MET A 346 7.60 -0.43 11.81
N GLU A 347 8.38 -1.27 11.13
CA GLU A 347 9.35 -0.78 10.15
C GLU A 347 8.68 0.02 9.02
N GLY A 348 9.27 1.18 8.68
CA GLY A 348 8.76 2.07 7.65
C GLY A 348 7.39 2.68 7.95
N GLU A 349 6.91 2.62 9.19
CA GLU A 349 5.65 3.23 9.63
C GLU A 349 5.89 4.69 10.06
N VAL A 350 4.88 5.53 9.86
CA VAL A 350 4.77 6.83 10.50
C VAL A 350 3.70 6.75 11.59
N LEU A 351 4.13 6.61 12.83
CA LEU A 351 3.24 6.70 13.99
C LEU A 351 3.22 8.14 14.51
N ALA A 352 2.06 8.75 14.51
CA ALA A 352 1.90 10.07 15.12
C ALA A 352 1.46 9.96 16.57
N ILE A 353 2.02 10.80 17.44
CA ILE A 353 1.58 10.98 18.83
C ILE A 353 0.97 12.37 18.95
N VAL A 354 -0.32 12.43 19.24
CA VAL A 354 -1.07 13.68 19.34
C VAL A 354 -1.70 13.86 20.71
N GLY A 355 -1.96 15.11 21.10
CA GLY A 355 -2.59 15.45 22.38
C GLY A 355 -2.28 16.89 22.79
N GLN A 356 -2.92 17.39 23.85
CA GLN A 356 -2.70 18.74 24.34
C GLN A 356 -1.24 18.94 24.84
N THR A 357 -0.81 20.21 24.90
CA THR A 357 0.45 20.60 25.53
C THR A 357 0.45 20.14 26.99
N GLY A 358 1.56 19.55 27.44
CA GLY A 358 1.66 18.99 28.79
C GLY A 358 1.10 17.56 28.97
N SER A 359 0.60 16.91 27.91
CA SER A 359 0.10 15.52 28.01
C SER A 359 1.20 14.44 28.16
N GLY A 360 2.50 14.81 28.08
CA GLY A 360 3.63 13.89 28.25
C GLY A 360 4.32 13.45 26.95
N LYS A 361 3.93 13.95 25.78
CA LYS A 361 4.45 13.52 24.45
C LYS A 361 5.97 13.66 24.32
N SER A 362 6.51 14.83 24.63
CA SER A 362 7.98 15.08 24.54
C SER A 362 8.74 14.23 25.56
N THR A 363 8.19 14.01 26.75
CA THR A 363 8.79 13.11 27.75
C THR A 363 8.84 11.68 27.22
N LEU A 364 7.75 11.21 26.62
CA LEU A 364 7.72 9.89 25.96
C LEU A 364 8.75 9.82 24.82
N ALA A 365 8.84 10.83 23.95
CA ALA A 365 9.86 10.90 22.91
C ALA A 365 11.29 10.78 23.46
N HIS A 366 11.58 11.49 24.54
CA HIS A 366 12.90 11.45 25.19
C HIS A 366 13.21 10.08 25.81
N ILE A 367 12.21 9.39 26.36
CA ILE A 367 12.37 8.02 26.86
C ILE A 367 12.64 7.06 25.69
N LEU A 368 11.86 7.13 24.62
CA LEU A 368 12.04 6.27 23.43
C LEU A 368 13.39 6.49 22.73
N ALA A 369 13.94 7.72 22.82
CA ALA A 369 15.25 8.07 22.30
C ALA A 369 16.41 7.79 23.28
N ASP A 370 16.18 7.17 24.45
CA ASP A 370 17.15 6.97 25.55
C ASP A 370 17.83 8.29 26.01
N VAL A 371 17.10 9.41 25.94
CA VAL A 371 17.55 10.70 26.51
C VAL A 371 17.24 10.74 28.01
N ILE A 372 16.08 10.18 28.40
CA ILE A 372 15.61 10.07 29.78
C ILE A 372 15.32 8.58 30.05
N ARG A 373 15.76 8.07 31.22
CA ARG A 373 15.42 6.72 31.64
C ARG A 373 14.09 6.70 32.38
N PRO A 374 13.20 5.76 32.06
CA PRO A 374 11.93 5.61 32.81
C PRO A 374 12.18 5.07 34.21
N GLU A 375 11.22 5.29 35.12
CA GLU A 375 11.21 4.71 36.47
C GLU A 375 10.98 3.20 36.43
N CYS A 376 10.10 2.76 35.51
CA CYS A 376 9.90 1.34 35.20
C CYS A 376 9.40 1.17 33.77
N GLY A 377 9.46 -0.07 33.29
CA GLY A 377 9.14 -0.45 31.92
C GLY A 377 10.39 -0.54 31.03
N ASP A 378 10.20 -1.11 29.85
CA ASP A 378 11.25 -1.38 28.89
C ASP A 378 10.95 -0.77 27.52
N VAL A 379 12.00 -0.37 26.81
CA VAL A 379 11.95 -0.05 25.39
C VAL A 379 12.84 -1.03 24.63
N LEU A 380 12.23 -1.81 23.77
CA LEU A 380 12.93 -2.74 22.88
C LEU A 380 13.03 -2.12 21.49
N PHE A 381 14.24 -2.06 20.94
CA PHE A 381 14.51 -1.62 19.57
C PHE A 381 15.19 -2.76 18.81
N MET A 382 14.58 -3.23 17.71
CA MET A 382 15.06 -4.40 16.97
C MET A 382 15.31 -5.63 17.87
N GLY A 383 14.45 -5.82 18.88
CA GLY A 383 14.57 -6.90 19.86
C GLY A 383 15.57 -6.67 21.01
N GLY A 384 16.41 -5.63 20.95
CA GLY A 384 17.36 -5.28 22.02
C GLY A 384 16.80 -4.21 22.96
N ASN A 385 17.06 -4.34 24.29
CA ASN A 385 16.66 -3.32 25.26
C ASN A 385 17.51 -2.04 25.09
N VAL A 386 16.84 -0.91 24.87
CA VAL A 386 17.47 0.40 24.66
C VAL A 386 18.29 0.84 25.88
N PHE A 387 17.87 0.46 27.08
CA PHE A 387 18.50 0.84 28.35
C PHE A 387 19.60 -0.14 28.82
N GLY A 388 19.90 -1.18 28.08
CA GLY A 388 20.71 -2.34 28.45
C GLY A 388 22.24 -2.13 28.46
N GLY A 389 22.75 -0.91 28.58
CA GLY A 389 24.17 -0.63 28.82
C GLY A 389 25.14 -0.79 27.64
N ASN A 390 24.78 -1.47 26.58
CA ASN A 390 25.49 -1.41 25.30
C ASN A 390 25.01 -0.18 24.55
N TYR A 391 25.82 0.85 24.47
CA TYR A 391 25.58 2.14 23.80
C TYR A 391 25.17 2.04 22.32
N GLY A 392 24.90 0.84 21.84
CA GLY A 392 24.56 0.54 20.46
C GLY A 392 23.22 1.09 19.97
N SER A 393 22.23 1.27 20.82
CA SER A 393 20.88 1.64 20.37
C SER A 393 20.76 3.09 19.88
N ARG A 394 21.39 4.05 20.57
CA ARG A 394 21.45 5.46 20.10
C ARG A 394 22.24 5.61 18.80
N PHE A 395 23.29 4.80 18.63
CA PHE A 395 24.19 4.87 17.50
C PHE A 395 23.75 3.95 16.36
N ASN A 396 22.91 2.95 16.66
CA ASN A 396 22.47 1.92 15.70
C ASN A 396 21.07 2.17 15.14
N GLY A 397 20.59 3.41 15.10
CA GLY A 397 19.46 3.69 14.28
C GLY A 397 18.32 4.53 14.86
N ILE A 398 18.34 4.97 16.12
CA ILE A 398 17.37 5.93 16.65
C ILE A 398 17.97 7.34 16.62
N GLN A 399 17.30 8.27 15.98
CA GLN A 399 17.66 9.69 16.01
C GLN A 399 16.44 10.52 16.42
N ILE A 400 16.68 11.62 17.15
CA ILE A 400 15.66 12.56 17.57
C ILE A 400 15.96 13.96 17.03
N VAL A 401 14.91 14.62 16.50
CA VAL A 401 14.91 16.05 16.18
C VAL A 401 14.00 16.74 17.18
N PHE A 402 14.58 17.63 17.98
CA PHE A 402 13.88 18.31 19.06
C PHE A 402 13.00 19.45 18.55
N GLN A 403 12.01 19.84 19.34
CA GLN A 403 11.05 20.91 19.09
C GLN A 403 11.74 22.25 18.78
N ASP A 404 12.77 22.59 19.57
CA ASP A 404 13.56 23.81 19.36
C ASP A 404 14.86 23.51 18.59
N PRO A 405 14.97 23.92 17.33
CA PRO A 405 16.19 23.75 16.56
C PRO A 405 17.37 24.57 17.13
N PHE A 406 17.09 25.58 17.99
CA PHE A 406 18.11 26.37 18.65
C PHE A 406 18.76 25.64 19.81
N SER A 407 18.06 24.74 20.47
CA SER A 407 18.61 23.91 21.55
C SER A 407 19.45 22.74 21.02
N SER A 408 19.15 22.27 19.80
CA SER A 408 19.83 21.12 19.18
C SER A 408 21.10 21.46 18.38
N THR A 409 21.28 22.75 18.03
CA THR A 409 22.44 23.21 17.25
C THR A 409 23.06 24.43 17.93
N SER A 410 24.31 24.31 18.39
CA SER A 410 25.02 25.46 18.96
C SER A 410 25.16 26.60 17.96
N ASN A 411 24.83 27.83 18.36
CA ASN A 411 25.03 29.04 17.54
C ASN A 411 26.48 29.26 17.13
N ARG A 412 27.44 28.63 17.83
CA ARG A 412 28.88 28.72 17.60
C ARG A 412 29.39 27.69 16.59
N PHE A 413 28.57 26.73 16.21
CA PHE A 413 28.94 25.74 15.21
C PHE A 413 28.64 26.23 13.82
N THR A 414 29.56 25.92 12.89
CA THR A 414 29.25 26.04 11.47
C THR A 414 28.25 24.94 11.05
N VAL A 415 27.61 25.12 9.91
CA VAL A 415 26.73 24.08 9.32
C VAL A 415 27.49 22.76 9.19
N LEU A 416 28.74 22.81 8.72
CA LEU A 416 29.61 21.65 8.61
C LEU A 416 29.81 20.97 9.97
N ASP A 417 30.17 21.72 11.00
CA ASP A 417 30.47 21.17 12.32
C ASP A 417 29.23 20.54 12.94
N ALA A 418 28.08 21.22 12.84
CA ALA A 418 26.82 20.74 13.39
C ALA A 418 26.39 19.38 12.80
N ILE A 419 26.54 19.19 11.48
CA ILE A 419 26.16 17.91 10.83
C ILE A 419 27.27 16.86 10.97
N LYS A 420 28.54 17.27 11.02
CA LYS A 420 29.71 16.38 11.12
C LYS A 420 29.88 15.79 12.53
N GLU A 421 29.43 16.50 13.58
CA GLU A 421 29.62 16.13 14.99
C GLU A 421 29.20 14.67 15.31
N PRO A 422 27.99 14.19 14.97
CA PRO A 422 27.60 12.81 15.25
C PRO A 422 28.49 11.77 14.55
N LEU A 423 28.96 12.05 13.35
CA LEU A 423 29.91 11.18 12.65
C LEU A 423 31.27 11.12 13.36
N TYR A 424 31.70 12.27 13.90
CA TYR A 424 32.98 12.35 14.64
C TYR A 424 32.92 11.58 15.96
N ILE A 425 31.83 11.79 16.73
CA ILE A 425 31.62 11.10 18.03
C ILE A 425 31.60 9.58 17.83
N ASN A 426 30.95 9.11 16.77
CA ASN A 426 30.80 7.69 16.45
C ASN A 426 31.98 7.09 15.67
N LYS A 427 33.02 7.90 15.39
CA LYS A 427 34.18 7.47 14.60
C LYS A 427 33.86 6.89 13.24
N ILE A 428 32.80 7.39 12.58
CA ILE A 428 32.35 6.95 11.26
C ILE A 428 33.18 7.67 10.20
N GLY A 429 33.79 6.95 9.27
CA GLY A 429 34.50 7.46 8.12
C GLY A 429 35.75 8.29 8.40
N SER A 430 36.53 8.56 7.37
CA SER A 430 37.65 9.52 7.38
C SER A 430 37.15 10.97 7.32
N ASN A 431 38.04 11.95 7.45
CA ASN A 431 37.65 13.37 7.31
C ASN A 431 37.07 13.70 5.94
N GLY A 432 37.60 13.07 4.86
CA GLY A 432 37.07 13.23 3.51
C GLY A 432 35.71 12.61 3.34
N ASP A 433 35.51 11.38 3.83
CA ASP A 433 34.23 10.66 3.79
C ASP A 433 33.15 11.44 4.53
N ARG A 434 33.47 11.96 5.73
CA ARG A 434 32.54 12.78 6.53
C ARG A 434 32.11 14.04 5.80
N LEU A 435 33.00 14.72 5.09
CA LEU A 435 32.64 15.90 4.29
C LEU A 435 31.65 15.53 3.19
N GLN A 436 31.88 14.40 2.51
CA GLN A 436 30.97 13.93 1.47
C GLN A 436 29.61 13.53 2.05
N MET A 437 29.58 12.83 3.19
CA MET A 437 28.35 12.48 3.91
C MET A 437 27.55 13.73 4.32
N VAL A 438 28.24 14.78 4.82
CA VAL A 438 27.61 16.06 5.16
C VAL A 438 27.00 16.73 3.92
N LYS A 439 27.74 16.77 2.80
CA LYS A 439 27.22 17.34 1.54
C LYS A 439 25.97 16.58 1.06
N SER A 440 26.02 15.25 1.05
CA SER A 440 24.86 14.41 0.70
C SER A 440 23.68 14.62 1.65
N ALA A 441 23.91 14.76 2.97
CA ALA A 441 22.86 15.03 3.93
C ALA A 441 22.18 16.41 3.71
N LEU A 442 22.96 17.43 3.32
CA LEU A 442 22.41 18.75 2.97
C LEU A 442 21.55 18.69 1.69
N GLU A 443 22.00 17.97 0.68
CA GLU A 443 21.24 17.75 -0.56
C GLU A 443 19.91 17.03 -0.29
N LEU A 444 19.91 16.02 0.58
CA LEU A 444 18.69 15.31 1.01
C LEU A 444 17.64 16.27 1.58
N VAL A 445 18.06 17.27 2.35
CA VAL A 445 17.15 18.26 2.94
C VAL A 445 16.97 19.53 2.08
N ARG A 446 17.43 19.48 0.82
CA ARG A 446 17.34 20.59 -0.16
C ARG A 446 17.98 21.88 0.35
N LEU A 447 19.16 21.77 0.94
CA LEU A 447 20.02 22.90 1.30
C LEU A 447 21.28 22.91 0.39
N PRO A 448 21.90 24.10 0.17
CA PRO A 448 23.16 24.18 -0.58
C PRO A 448 24.27 23.37 0.10
N SER A 449 25.07 22.65 -0.69
CA SER A 449 26.22 21.84 -0.22
C SER A 449 27.56 22.48 -0.55
N ASN A 450 27.57 23.77 -1.00
CA ASN A 450 28.79 24.50 -1.34
C ASN A 450 29.52 25.02 -0.08
N ASP A 451 30.82 25.30 -0.26
CA ASP A 451 31.71 25.69 0.84
C ASP A 451 31.27 26.98 1.54
N ASN A 452 30.63 27.93 0.84
CA ASN A 452 30.11 29.14 1.43
C ASN A 452 28.99 28.85 2.43
N PHE A 453 28.09 27.92 2.13
CA PHE A 453 27.01 27.54 3.02
C PHE A 453 27.53 26.68 4.21
N LEU A 454 28.47 25.78 3.95
CA LEU A 454 29.09 24.94 4.97
C LEU A 454 29.79 25.74 6.06
N ARG A 455 30.37 26.91 5.73
CA ARG A 455 31.09 27.80 6.66
C ARG A 455 30.18 28.76 7.40
N LYS A 456 28.91 28.90 7.04
CA LYS A 456 27.96 29.73 7.80
C LYS A 456 27.77 29.20 9.20
N TYR A 457 27.65 30.10 10.16
CA TYR A 457 27.25 29.74 11.52
C TYR A 457 25.78 29.42 11.60
N CYS A 458 25.40 28.46 12.44
CA CYS A 458 24.00 28.07 12.62
C CYS A 458 23.13 29.25 13.09
N GLY A 459 23.71 30.22 13.80
CA GLY A 459 23.05 31.46 14.21
C GLY A 459 22.64 32.41 13.08
N GLU A 460 23.28 32.30 11.89
CA GLU A 460 23.00 33.13 10.71
C GLU A 460 21.89 32.59 9.81
N LEU A 461 21.38 31.39 10.14
CA LEU A 461 20.38 30.72 9.33
C LEU A 461 18.96 31.17 9.68
N SER A 462 18.08 31.21 8.68
CA SER A 462 16.64 31.34 8.93
C SER A 462 16.10 30.13 9.71
N GLY A 463 14.96 30.28 10.40
CA GLY A 463 14.35 29.20 11.18
C GLY A 463 14.14 27.91 10.37
N GLY A 464 13.62 28.02 9.15
CA GLY A 464 13.42 26.89 8.26
C GLY A 464 14.74 26.26 7.75
N GLN A 465 15.78 27.05 7.51
CA GLN A 465 17.11 26.53 7.15
C GLN A 465 17.73 25.80 8.34
N ARG A 466 17.60 26.35 9.54
CA ARG A 466 18.12 25.73 10.76
C ARG A 466 17.43 24.41 11.10
N GLN A 467 16.10 24.36 10.90
CA GLN A 467 15.33 23.13 11.06
C GLN A 467 15.80 22.05 10.07
N ARG A 468 16.07 22.44 8.81
CA ARG A 468 16.62 21.50 7.82
C ARG A 468 18.05 21.08 8.15
N VAL A 469 18.88 21.92 8.75
CA VAL A 469 20.22 21.54 9.25
C VAL A 469 20.09 20.53 10.39
N ALA A 470 19.18 20.75 11.37
CA ALA A 470 18.90 19.78 12.43
C ALA A 470 18.42 18.43 11.86
N LEU A 471 17.60 18.47 10.83
CA LEU A 471 17.16 17.28 10.10
C LEU A 471 18.32 16.59 9.36
N ALA A 472 19.18 17.34 8.66
CA ALA A 472 20.37 16.81 8.00
C ALA A 472 21.33 16.13 9.02
N ARG A 473 21.47 16.73 10.21
CA ARG A 473 22.25 16.17 11.32
C ARG A 473 21.71 14.80 11.77
N ALA A 474 20.40 14.62 11.85
CA ALA A 474 19.79 13.34 12.16
C ALA A 474 19.94 12.35 11.01
N MET A 475 19.72 12.80 9.77
CA MET A 475 19.72 11.95 8.57
C MET A 475 21.12 11.49 8.13
N VAL A 476 22.19 12.21 8.51
CA VAL A 476 23.58 11.80 8.21
C VAL A 476 23.95 10.49 8.89
N MET A 477 23.25 10.12 9.97
CA MET A 477 23.40 8.87 10.71
C MET A 477 22.60 7.70 10.12
N GLU A 478 21.85 7.91 9.04
CA GLU A 478 21.01 6.91 8.38
C GLU A 478 20.07 6.17 9.37
N PRO A 479 19.20 6.90 10.09
CA PRO A 479 18.40 6.30 11.15
C PRO A 479 17.42 5.26 10.59
N LYS A 480 17.16 4.20 11.37
CA LYS A 480 16.03 3.30 11.17
C LYS A 480 14.75 3.83 11.81
N LEU A 481 14.86 4.62 12.87
CA LEU A 481 13.78 5.33 13.53
C LEU A 481 14.14 6.80 13.72
N LEU A 482 13.33 7.68 13.18
CA LEU A 482 13.40 9.12 13.43
C LEU A 482 12.26 9.55 14.35
N ILE A 483 12.61 10.16 15.48
CA ILE A 483 11.64 10.79 16.37
C ILE A 483 11.66 12.29 16.08
N ALA A 484 10.53 12.82 15.61
CA ALA A 484 10.36 14.22 15.24
C ALA A 484 9.43 14.90 16.26
N ASP A 485 10.01 15.58 17.24
CA ASP A 485 9.25 16.21 18.33
C ASP A 485 8.89 17.67 17.99
N GLU A 486 7.62 17.90 17.66
CA GLU A 486 7.01 19.20 17.33
C GLU A 486 7.83 20.09 16.37
N ILE A 487 8.53 19.48 15.43
CA ILE A 487 9.51 20.14 14.54
C ILE A 487 8.95 21.24 13.64
N THR A 488 7.64 21.44 13.62
CA THR A 488 6.95 22.48 12.81
C THR A 488 6.30 23.56 13.65
N SER A 489 6.33 23.48 14.99
CA SER A 489 5.58 24.38 15.89
C SER A 489 6.02 25.84 15.85
N ALA A 490 7.30 26.11 15.54
CA ALA A 490 7.89 27.45 15.48
C ALA A 490 7.94 28.05 14.07
N LEU A 491 7.29 27.42 13.08
CA LEU A 491 7.39 27.77 11.67
C LEU A 491 6.03 28.25 11.13
N ASP A 492 6.08 29.06 10.09
CA ASP A 492 4.88 29.42 9.35
C ASP A 492 4.27 28.20 8.63
N VAL A 493 2.97 28.28 8.29
CA VAL A 493 2.19 27.19 7.70
C VAL A 493 2.83 26.64 6.41
N SER A 494 3.35 27.55 5.55
CA SER A 494 3.98 27.17 4.28
C SER A 494 5.27 26.40 4.50
N THR A 495 6.13 26.89 5.38
CA THR A 495 7.40 26.23 5.73
C THR A 495 7.15 24.88 6.42
N SER A 496 6.16 24.81 7.32
CA SER A 496 5.72 23.58 7.99
C SER A 496 5.29 22.51 6.99
N ALA A 497 4.44 22.87 6.02
CA ALA A 497 4.01 21.96 4.96
C ALA A 497 5.20 21.45 4.11
N ASN A 498 6.15 22.34 3.77
CA ASN A 498 7.33 21.98 3.00
C ASN A 498 8.27 21.02 3.75
N ILE A 499 8.45 21.21 5.06
CA ILE A 499 9.25 20.32 5.90
C ILE A 499 8.59 18.95 6.04
N LEU A 500 7.26 18.90 6.23
CA LEU A 500 6.54 17.63 6.32
C LEU A 500 6.57 16.84 5.01
N ARG A 501 6.39 17.50 3.87
CA ARG A 501 6.55 16.86 2.55
C ARG A 501 7.97 16.36 2.34
N LEU A 502 8.97 17.13 2.75
CA LEU A 502 10.36 16.70 2.69
C LEU A 502 10.60 15.45 3.53
N LEU A 503 10.15 15.46 4.80
CA LEU A 503 10.27 14.32 5.72
C LEU A 503 9.58 13.07 5.20
N LYS A 504 8.32 13.19 4.77
CA LYS A 504 7.58 12.04 4.22
C LYS A 504 8.22 11.53 2.94
N GLY A 505 8.71 12.41 2.07
CA GLY A 505 9.44 12.01 0.86
C GLY A 505 10.77 11.31 1.18
N LEU A 506 11.49 11.72 2.23
CA LEU A 506 12.69 11.03 2.70
C LEU A 506 12.34 9.67 3.31
N GLN A 507 11.32 9.63 4.16
CA GLN A 507 10.81 8.42 4.78
C GLN A 507 10.41 7.38 3.73
N ASN A 508 9.65 7.79 2.73
CA ASN A 508 9.23 6.91 1.65
C ASN A 508 10.43 6.34 0.86
N ARG A 509 11.43 7.18 0.52
CA ARG A 509 12.60 6.74 -0.25
C ARG A 509 13.60 5.90 0.55
N ARG A 510 13.83 6.24 1.82
CA ARG A 510 14.82 5.58 2.68
C ARG A 510 14.23 4.46 3.55
N GLY A 511 12.90 4.43 3.73
CA GLY A 511 12.16 3.40 4.45
C GLY A 511 12.33 3.38 5.96
N PHE A 512 12.87 4.44 6.58
CA PHE A 512 12.93 4.51 8.04
C PHE A 512 11.53 4.68 8.64
N ALA A 513 11.35 4.19 9.86
CA ALA A 513 10.14 4.46 10.63
C ALA A 513 10.23 5.86 11.27
N MET A 514 9.08 6.48 11.49
CA MET A 514 9.02 7.80 12.11
C MET A 514 7.99 7.86 13.23
N ILE A 515 8.39 8.36 14.40
CA ILE A 515 7.46 8.86 15.41
C ILE A 515 7.34 10.36 15.23
N TYR A 516 6.15 10.81 14.87
CA TYR A 516 5.88 12.24 14.64
C TYR A 516 5.00 12.80 15.76
N ILE A 517 5.54 13.70 16.56
CA ILE A 517 4.83 14.34 17.66
C ILE A 517 4.32 15.70 17.19
N SER A 518 3.03 15.96 17.36
CA SER A 518 2.40 17.21 16.99
C SER A 518 1.16 17.48 17.82
N HIS A 519 0.83 18.76 17.96
CA HIS A 519 -0.48 19.20 18.40
C HIS A 519 -1.39 19.56 17.20
N ASP A 520 -0.85 19.55 15.96
CA ASP A 520 -1.62 19.80 14.73
C ASP A 520 -2.10 18.50 14.09
N LEU A 521 -3.38 18.19 14.34
CA LEU A 521 -4.02 16.99 13.84
C LEU A 521 -4.17 17.00 12.31
N SER A 522 -4.40 18.17 11.69
CA SER A 522 -4.61 18.30 10.25
C SER A 522 -3.34 17.98 9.45
N LEU A 523 -2.20 18.47 9.92
CA LEU A 523 -0.90 18.16 9.33
C LEU A 523 -0.51 16.70 9.58
N THR A 524 -0.82 16.18 10.77
CA THR A 524 -0.54 14.80 11.17
C THR A 524 -1.22 13.80 10.24
N LEU A 525 -2.49 14.03 9.90
CA LEU A 525 -3.26 13.16 8.99
C LEU A 525 -2.65 13.00 7.60
N LYS A 526 -1.92 14.01 7.13
CA LYS A 526 -1.29 13.96 5.80
C LYS A 526 -0.18 12.92 5.71
N ILE A 527 0.46 12.59 6.82
CA ILE A 527 1.67 11.77 6.83
C ILE A 527 1.57 10.50 7.67
N ALA A 528 0.70 10.48 8.71
CA ALA A 528 0.63 9.39 9.67
C ALA A 528 -0.09 8.14 9.12
N ASP A 529 0.47 6.98 9.41
CA ASP A 529 -0.16 5.68 9.16
C ASP A 529 -1.06 5.28 10.33
N ARG A 530 -0.55 5.44 11.54
CA ARG A 530 -1.31 5.28 12.79
C ARG A 530 -1.20 6.52 13.66
N ILE A 531 -2.19 6.71 14.52
CA ILE A 531 -2.23 7.81 15.49
C ILE A 531 -2.39 7.23 16.88
N ALA A 532 -1.56 7.67 17.82
CA ALA A 532 -1.70 7.47 19.24
C ALA A 532 -2.14 8.79 19.90
N VAL A 533 -3.27 8.79 20.56
CA VAL A 533 -3.80 9.96 21.28
C VAL A 533 -3.34 9.88 22.73
N MET A 534 -2.60 10.90 23.18
CA MET A 534 -2.05 10.96 24.52
C MET A 534 -2.74 12.02 25.37
N ASN A 535 -3.19 11.63 26.55
CA ASN A 535 -3.79 12.54 27.53
C ASN A 535 -3.32 12.19 28.94
N SER A 536 -2.89 13.19 29.72
CA SER A 536 -2.46 13.05 31.13
C SER A 536 -1.51 11.87 31.36
N GLY A 537 -0.47 11.77 30.51
CA GLY A 537 0.56 10.74 30.59
C GLY A 537 0.18 9.36 30.03
N ARG A 538 -1.02 9.15 29.53
CA ARG A 538 -1.51 7.86 29.02
C ARG A 538 -1.83 7.91 27.53
N ILE A 539 -1.60 6.81 26.84
CA ILE A 539 -2.20 6.60 25.51
C ILE A 539 -3.63 6.10 25.76
N ILE A 540 -4.61 6.92 25.36
CA ILE A 540 -6.04 6.64 25.56
C ILE A 540 -6.68 5.97 24.33
N GLU A 541 -6.12 6.22 23.15
CA GLU A 541 -6.56 5.61 21.91
C GLU A 541 -5.36 5.46 20.96
N ILE A 542 -5.28 4.33 20.26
CA ILE A 542 -4.29 4.09 19.21
C ILE A 542 -4.93 3.27 18.10
N GLY A 543 -4.74 3.69 16.87
CA GLY A 543 -5.32 2.99 15.73
C GLY A 543 -4.84 3.54 14.40
N ASN A 544 -5.38 3.01 13.31
CA ASN A 544 -5.18 3.56 11.98
C ASN A 544 -5.62 5.03 11.96
N SER A 545 -4.87 5.89 11.27
CA SER A 545 -5.14 7.33 11.24
C SER A 545 -6.55 7.67 10.73
N HIS A 546 -7.07 6.88 9.80
CA HIS A 546 -8.43 7.04 9.28
C HIS A 546 -9.51 6.73 10.33
N ASP A 547 -9.36 5.60 11.05
CA ASP A 547 -10.36 5.14 12.02
C ASP A 547 -10.41 6.06 13.24
N VAL A 548 -9.24 6.44 13.78
CA VAL A 548 -9.14 7.39 14.92
C VAL A 548 -9.77 8.74 14.59
N MET A 549 -9.77 9.13 13.30
CA MET A 549 -10.34 10.42 12.88
C MET A 549 -11.82 10.39 12.56
N LEU A 550 -12.30 9.34 11.89
CA LEU A 550 -13.69 9.26 11.45
C LEU A 550 -14.62 8.62 12.48
N SER A 551 -14.08 7.71 13.29
CA SER A 551 -14.84 6.92 14.25
C SER A 551 -14.09 6.80 15.58
N PRO A 552 -13.69 7.94 16.21
CA PRO A 552 -12.97 7.91 17.48
C PRO A 552 -13.80 7.22 18.55
N SER A 553 -13.17 6.32 19.30
CA SER A 553 -13.82 5.56 20.38
C SER A 553 -13.86 6.37 21.69
N ASP A 554 -12.75 7.04 22.02
CA ASP A 554 -12.61 7.79 23.27
C ASP A 554 -13.23 9.20 23.21
N GLU A 555 -13.85 9.63 24.31
CA GLU A 555 -14.50 10.93 24.45
C GLU A 555 -13.55 12.14 24.29
N TYR A 556 -12.29 11.99 24.77
CA TYR A 556 -11.29 13.04 24.59
C TYR A 556 -10.86 13.12 23.12
N THR A 557 -10.69 11.99 22.47
CA THR A 557 -10.39 11.94 21.03
C THR A 557 -11.51 12.59 20.22
N LYS A 558 -12.78 12.30 20.52
CA LYS A 558 -13.95 12.96 19.88
C LYS A 558 -13.89 14.46 20.01
N ARG A 559 -13.59 14.98 21.22
CA ARG A 559 -13.44 16.40 21.46
C ARG A 559 -12.23 17.00 20.73
N LEU A 560 -11.11 16.28 20.72
CA LEU A 560 -9.89 16.72 20.03
C LEU A 560 -10.11 16.84 18.51
N VAL A 561 -10.80 15.87 17.92
CA VAL A 561 -11.19 15.85 16.50
C VAL A 561 -12.25 16.91 16.22
N GLY A 562 -13.31 16.98 17.04
CA GLY A 562 -14.45 17.89 16.88
C GLY A 562 -14.09 19.36 17.01
N SER A 563 -13.09 19.70 17.86
CA SER A 563 -12.64 21.09 18.03
C SER A 563 -12.02 21.69 16.76
N ARG A 564 -11.64 20.87 15.76
CA ARG A 564 -11.03 21.31 14.49
C ARG A 564 -11.89 21.08 13.25
N ILE A 565 -12.83 20.12 13.28
CA ILE A 565 -13.79 19.88 12.18
C ILE A 565 -14.85 20.99 12.09
N GLY A 566 -15.02 21.81 13.12
CA GLY A 566 -15.92 22.98 13.12
C GLY A 566 -15.68 24.03 12.03
N LEU A 567 -14.64 23.87 11.20
CA LEU A 567 -14.36 24.73 10.04
C LEU A 567 -14.72 24.07 8.69
N CYS A 568 -15.10 22.80 8.64
CA CYS A 568 -15.40 22.08 7.37
C CYS A 568 -16.81 21.49 7.26
N CYS A 569 -17.66 21.59 8.29
CA CYS A 569 -19.05 21.11 8.22
C CYS A 569 -20.05 22.24 7.94
N HIS A 570 -19.79 23.05 6.93
CA HIS A 570 -20.80 23.78 6.19
C HIS A 570 -20.59 23.43 4.71
N THR A 571 -21.13 22.29 4.29
CA THR A 571 -21.78 22.07 2.97
C THR A 571 -22.05 20.57 2.79
N HIS A 572 -23.35 20.28 2.91
CA HIS A 572 -24.17 19.21 2.30
C HIS A 572 -23.76 17.73 2.47
#